data_7ea5155d3f86ea8bf9b0c95a34379018
#
_entry.id   7ea5155d3f86ea8bf9b0c95a34379018
#
_cell.length_a   1.000
_cell.length_b   1.000
_cell.length_c   1.000
_cell.angle_alpha   90.00
_cell.angle_beta   90.00
_cell.angle_gamma   90.00
#
_symmetry.space_group_name_H-M   'P 1'
#
loop_
_entity.id
_entity.type
_entity.pdbx_description
1 polymer ?
#
loop_
_entity_poly.entity_id
_entity_poly.type
_entity_poly.pdbx_seq_one_letter_code
_entity_poly.pdbx_strand_id
1 'polypeptide(L)' 'MKKDGYYSSGEFARMAHVTLRTIRYYDKQNILNPSYVTESGARFY' A
#
# COMPACT_ATOMS: atom_id res chain seq x y z
N MET A 1 -4.31 12.68 -0.02
CA MET A 1 -3.73 13.10 -1.31
C MET A 1 -2.59 12.18 -1.70
N LYS A 2 -2.54 11.80 -2.96
CA LYS A 2 -1.53 10.88 -3.45
C LYS A 2 -0.20 11.58 -3.67
N LYS A 3 0.88 10.92 -3.27
CA LYS A 3 2.22 11.43 -3.48
C LYS A 3 2.75 10.94 -4.83
N ASP A 4 3.44 11.79 -5.55
CA ASP A 4 3.99 11.42 -6.85
C ASP A 4 4.90 10.21 -6.74
N GLY A 5 4.66 9.23 -7.61
CA GLY A 5 5.46 8.02 -7.64
C GLY A 5 5.07 6.98 -6.62
N TYR A 6 4.06 7.28 -5.81
CA TYR A 6 3.59 6.34 -4.78
C TYR A 6 2.10 6.14 -4.92
N TYR A 7 1.63 4.97 -4.52
CA TYR A 7 0.21 4.62 -4.59
C TYR A 7 -0.27 4.21 -3.21
N SER A 8 -1.48 4.65 -2.88
CA SER A 8 -2.10 4.21 -1.63
C SER A 8 -2.36 2.71 -1.69
N SER A 9 -2.64 2.12 -0.53
CA SER A 9 -2.90 0.67 -0.47
C SER A 9 -4.04 0.28 -1.40
N GLY A 10 -5.12 1.07 -1.40
CA GLY A 10 -6.26 0.78 -2.27
C GLY A 10 -5.93 0.89 -3.75
N GLU A 11 -5.18 1.93 -4.11
CA GLU A 11 -4.77 2.12 -5.49
C GLU A 11 -3.84 1.00 -5.95
N PHE A 12 -2.91 0.64 -5.09
CA PHE A 12 -1.95 -0.41 -5.41
C PHE A 12 -2.66 -1.76 -5.58
N ALA A 13 -3.62 -2.04 -4.71
CA ALA A 13 -4.39 -3.26 -4.80
C ALA A 13 -5.14 -3.33 -6.12
N ARG A 14 -5.74 -2.21 -6.53
CA ARG A 14 -6.48 -2.16 -7.79
C ARG A 14 -5.56 -2.41 -8.98
N MET A 15 -4.39 -1.80 -8.96
CA MET A 15 -3.42 -1.96 -10.05
C MET A 15 -2.93 -3.40 -10.14
N ALA A 16 -2.77 -4.05 -9.01
CA ALA A 16 -2.29 -5.43 -8.95
C ALA A 16 -3.41 -6.45 -9.10
N HIS A 17 -4.65 -6.00 -9.24
CA HIS A 17 -5.82 -6.87 -9.36
C HIS A 17 -6.00 -7.78 -8.16
N VAL A 18 -5.75 -7.25 -6.98
CA VAL A 18 -5.95 -7.96 -5.72
C VAL A 18 -6.78 -7.08 -4.79
N THR A 19 -7.21 -7.65 -3.67
CA THR A 19 -7.99 -6.88 -2.69
C THR A 19 -7.07 -6.13 -1.74
N LEU A 20 -7.61 -5.11 -1.09
CA LEU A 20 -6.89 -4.38 -0.07
C LEU A 20 -6.45 -5.32 1.06
N ARG A 21 -7.28 -6.29 1.37
CA ARG A 21 -6.97 -7.29 2.39
C ARG A 21 -5.69 -8.05 2.03
N THR A 22 -5.53 -8.39 0.77
CA THR A 22 -4.35 -9.10 0.30
C THR A 22 -3.10 -8.24 0.47
N ILE A 23 -3.19 -6.95 0.15
CA ILE A 23 -2.06 -6.04 0.32
C ILE A 23 -1.67 -5.96 1.79
N ARG A 24 -2.64 -5.84 2.67
CA ARG A 24 -2.37 -5.77 4.10
C ARG A 24 -1.76 -7.05 4.63
N TYR A 25 -2.21 -8.17 4.11
CA TYR A 25 -1.67 -9.47 4.49
C TYR A 25 -0.19 -9.56 4.13
N TYR A 26 0.15 -9.16 2.91
CA TYR A 26 1.53 -9.19 2.45
C TYR A 26 2.41 -8.22 3.24
N ASP A 27 1.86 -7.06 3.58
CA ASP A 27 2.57 -6.09 4.39
C ASP A 27 2.90 -6.70 5.76
N LYS A 28 1.93 -7.35 6.37
CA LYS A 28 2.08 -7.96 7.67
C LYS A 28 3.13 -9.08 7.65
N GLN A 29 3.23 -9.79 6.54
CA GLN A 29 4.17 -10.88 6.39
C GLN A 29 5.55 -10.39 5.92
N ASN A 30 5.73 -9.10 5.77
CA ASN A 30 6.96 -8.50 5.27
C ASN A 30 7.32 -8.96 3.86
N ILE A 31 6.32 -9.39 3.11
CA ILE A 31 6.50 -9.72 1.69
C ILE A 31 6.46 -8.45 0.88
N LEU A 32 5.61 -7.51 1.29
CA LEU A 32 5.44 -6.24 0.61
C LEU A 32 5.56 -5.13 1.64
N ASN A 33 6.56 -4.28 1.49
CA ASN A 33 6.79 -3.19 2.44
C ASN A 33 6.43 -1.85 1.80
N PRO A 34 5.79 -0.96 2.58
CA PRO A 34 5.46 0.36 2.04
C PRO A 34 6.75 1.16 1.81
N SER A 35 6.73 1.97 0.76
CA SER A 35 7.86 2.87 0.48
C SER A 35 7.77 4.14 1.30
N TYR A 36 6.56 4.47 1.77
CA TYR A 36 6.33 5.72 2.46
C TYR A 36 5.14 5.58 3.40
N VAL A 37 5.30 6.05 4.63
CA VAL A 37 4.23 6.01 5.62
C VAL A 37 4.08 7.42 6.20
N THR A 38 2.87 7.94 6.19
CA THR A 38 2.61 9.27 6.73
C THR A 38 2.48 9.21 8.26
N GLU A 39 2.47 10.38 8.89
CA GLU A 39 2.30 10.45 10.33
C GLU A 39 0.96 9.87 10.78
N SER A 40 -0.05 9.96 9.91
CA SER A 40 -1.37 9.42 10.24
C SER A 40 -1.45 7.92 10.03
N GLY A 41 -0.39 7.30 9.54
CA GLY A 41 -0.36 5.87 9.33
C GLY A 41 -0.77 5.41 7.94
N ALA A 42 -0.96 6.34 7.00
CA ALA A 42 -1.29 5.98 5.62
C ALA A 42 -0.06 5.40 4.94
N ARG A 43 -0.24 4.28 4.26
CA ARG A 43 0.84 3.55 3.63
C ARG A 43 0.79 3.72 2.11
N PHE A 44 1.96 3.96 1.51
CA PHE A 44 2.09 4.13 0.07
C PHE A 44 3.14 3.17 -0.46
N TYR A 45 2.82 2.59 -1.60
CA TYR A 45 3.65 1.56 -2.24
C TYR A 45 4.17 1.96 -3.60
#